data_210ed2a4f660204b7a4e0e88fcbc5b23
#
_entry.id   210ed2a4f660204b7a4e0e88fcbc5b23
#
_cell.length_a   1.000
_cell.length_b   1.000
_cell.length_c   1.000
_cell.angle_alpha   90.00
_cell.angle_beta   90.00
_cell.angle_gamma   90.00
#
_symmetry.space_group_name_H-M   'P 1'
#
loop_
_entity.id
_entity.type
_entity.pdbx_description
1 polymer ?
#
loop_
_entity_poly.entity_id
_entity_poly.type
_entity_poly.pdbx_seq_one_letter_code
_entity_poly.pdbx_strand_id
1 'polypeptide(L)'
;MNETLQQIFRILDENKKAFGVIGAVLVFGRKIYRRVMLFISTGKKILSAIEQTSQKIDVLQSDMIELKQETAITNALIKASKDLEDIGIFDANHRGEITWVNSYLLRKLGVQREDFLKYRWTDYLEKHSRDAVTHIWKEKVMNEDKIYIETMFYDKNGTIMNVSITAHPVNVNNVIFGYTGTMKIIE
;
A
#
# COMPACT_ATOMS: atom_id res chain seq x y z
N MET A 1 61.75 -19.69 64.92
CA MET A 1 60.67 -19.06 64.13
C MET A 1 60.22 -17.86 64.97
N ASN A 2 60.22 -16.66 64.40
CA ASN A 2 60.11 -15.40 65.15
C ASN A 2 58.70 -15.29 65.74
N GLU A 3 58.56 -14.98 67.03
CA GLU A 3 57.25 -14.83 67.72
C GLU A 3 56.25 -13.92 66.96
N THR A 4 56.79 -12.93 66.31
CA THR A 4 56.03 -11.99 65.48
C THR A 4 55.30 -12.68 64.29
N LEU A 5 55.95 -13.64 63.65
CA LEU A 5 55.38 -14.44 62.57
C LEU A 5 54.28 -15.37 63.10
N GLN A 6 54.43 -15.97 64.26
CA GLN A 6 53.40 -16.81 64.88
C GLN A 6 52.14 -15.98 65.24
N GLN A 7 52.34 -14.76 65.75
CA GLN A 7 51.23 -13.83 66.02
C GLN A 7 50.50 -13.44 64.75
N ILE A 8 51.23 -13.12 63.68
CA ILE A 8 50.60 -12.75 62.37
C ILE A 8 49.80 -13.96 61.83
N PHE A 9 50.34 -15.16 61.89
CA PHE A 9 49.59 -16.35 61.42
C PHE A 9 48.34 -16.63 62.28
N ARG A 10 48.40 -16.37 63.57
CA ARG A 10 47.25 -16.53 64.47
C ARG A 10 46.14 -15.52 64.13
N ILE A 11 46.50 -14.23 63.91
CA ILE A 11 45.56 -13.18 63.52
C ILE A 11 44.94 -13.47 62.16
N LEU A 12 45.72 -14.00 61.21
CA LEU A 12 45.23 -14.37 59.90
C LEU A 12 44.26 -15.59 59.99
N ASP A 13 44.53 -16.54 60.83
CA ASP A 13 43.71 -17.74 60.98
C ASP A 13 42.40 -17.42 61.72
N GLU A 14 42.45 -16.63 62.77
CA GLU A 14 41.26 -16.11 63.48
C GLU A 14 40.34 -15.26 62.61
N ASN A 15 40.90 -14.51 61.67
CA ASN A 15 40.14 -13.66 60.75
C ASN A 15 39.82 -14.32 59.39
N LYS A 16 40.22 -15.54 59.18
CA LYS A 16 40.06 -16.26 57.92
C LYS A 16 38.59 -16.26 57.43
N LYS A 17 37.63 -16.41 58.33
CA LYS A 17 36.19 -16.37 58.02
C LYS A 17 35.78 -14.93 57.60
N ALA A 18 36.28 -13.91 58.28
CA ALA A 18 35.97 -12.52 57.95
C ALA A 18 36.57 -12.12 56.61
N PHE A 19 37.82 -12.49 56.30
CA PHE A 19 38.42 -12.27 54.99
C PHE A 19 37.69 -13.06 53.87
N GLY A 20 37.23 -14.27 54.18
CA GLY A 20 36.41 -15.07 53.25
C GLY A 20 35.07 -14.38 52.92
N VAL A 21 34.38 -13.82 53.91
CA VAL A 21 33.14 -13.09 53.72
C VAL A 21 33.37 -11.79 52.92
N ILE A 22 34.39 -11.02 53.28
CA ILE A 22 34.72 -9.77 52.55
C ILE A 22 35.09 -10.08 51.06
N GLY A 23 35.88 -11.13 50.85
CA GLY A 23 36.20 -11.59 49.48
C GLY A 23 34.99 -12.00 48.69
N ALA A 24 34.07 -12.78 49.33
CA ALA A 24 32.79 -13.17 48.71
C ALA A 24 31.91 -11.97 48.35
N VAL A 25 31.79 -10.99 49.25
CA VAL A 25 31.02 -9.76 49.01
C VAL A 25 31.60 -8.95 47.84
N LEU A 26 32.94 -8.84 47.80
CA LEU A 26 33.60 -8.12 46.68
C LEU A 26 33.39 -8.83 45.34
N VAL A 27 33.52 -10.18 45.30
CA VAL A 27 33.29 -10.95 44.08
C VAL A 27 31.83 -10.84 43.62
N PHE A 28 30.89 -10.97 44.58
CA PHE A 28 29.47 -10.87 44.29
C PHE A 28 29.07 -9.46 43.86
N GLY A 29 29.57 -8.44 44.53
CA GLY A 29 29.39 -7.04 44.15
C GLY A 29 29.89 -6.74 42.74
N ARG A 30 31.11 -7.23 42.40
CA ARG A 30 31.66 -7.09 41.03
C ARG A 30 30.81 -7.80 39.97
N LYS A 31 30.24 -8.95 40.30
CA LYS A 31 29.35 -9.71 39.37
C LYS A 31 28.02 -8.96 39.13
N ILE A 32 27.45 -8.40 40.19
CA ILE A 32 26.23 -7.57 40.08
C ILE A 32 26.54 -6.30 39.28
N TYR A 33 27.64 -5.59 39.61
CA TYR A 33 28.04 -4.39 38.90
C TYR A 33 28.21 -4.64 37.40
N ARG A 34 28.87 -5.73 37.00
CA ARG A 34 29.06 -6.10 35.58
C ARG A 34 27.70 -6.35 34.90
N ARG A 35 26.73 -7.01 35.58
CA ARG A 35 25.39 -7.25 35.02
C ARG A 35 24.60 -5.95 34.85
N VAL A 36 24.66 -5.05 35.83
CA VAL A 36 24.01 -3.74 35.77
C VAL A 36 24.61 -2.91 34.64
N MET A 37 25.94 -2.86 34.53
CA MET A 37 26.58 -2.12 33.45
C MET A 37 26.28 -2.69 32.06
N LEU A 38 26.19 -4.03 31.93
CA LEU A 38 25.76 -4.67 30.69
C LEU A 38 24.33 -4.29 30.34
N PHE A 39 23.43 -4.30 31.32
CA PHE A 39 22.03 -3.90 31.13
C PHE A 39 21.90 -2.44 30.67
N ILE A 40 22.63 -1.53 31.33
CA ILE A 40 22.66 -0.11 30.94
C ILE A 40 23.22 0.07 29.50
N SER A 41 24.30 -0.63 29.18
CA SER A 41 24.91 -0.59 27.85
C SER A 41 23.95 -1.10 26.76
N THR A 42 23.27 -2.20 27.03
CA THR A 42 22.25 -2.77 26.13
C THR A 42 21.06 -1.81 25.96
N GLY A 43 20.58 -1.21 27.07
CA GLY A 43 19.54 -0.21 27.04
C GLY A 43 19.88 1.02 26.16
N LYS A 44 21.12 1.52 26.28
CA LYS A 44 21.60 2.61 25.41
C LYS A 44 21.63 2.23 23.93
N LYS A 45 22.05 1.01 23.60
CA LYS A 45 22.06 0.51 22.21
C LYS A 45 20.63 0.40 21.65
N ILE A 46 19.70 -0.09 22.46
CA ILE A 46 18.28 -0.18 22.07
C ILE A 46 17.71 1.23 21.84
N LEU A 47 17.98 2.17 22.73
CA LEU A 47 17.51 3.54 22.60
C LEU A 47 18.02 4.20 21.32
N SER A 48 19.32 4.08 21.02
CA SER A 48 19.90 4.62 19.80
C SER A 48 19.31 3.96 18.52
N ALA A 49 19.03 2.67 18.56
CA ALA A 49 18.38 1.96 17.45
C ALA A 49 16.94 2.45 17.24
N ILE A 50 16.21 2.70 18.33
CA ILE A 50 14.85 3.27 18.26
C ILE A 50 14.89 4.68 17.65
N GLU A 51 15.81 5.54 18.08
CA GLU A 51 15.98 6.89 17.52
C GLU A 51 16.30 6.86 16.02
N GLN A 52 17.22 6.00 15.60
CA GLN A 52 17.54 5.84 14.18
C GLN A 52 16.35 5.32 13.36
N THR A 53 15.57 4.40 13.94
CA THR A 53 14.38 3.86 13.27
C THR A 53 13.30 4.93 13.15
N SER A 54 13.11 5.74 14.20
CA SER A 54 12.17 6.87 14.18
C SER A 54 12.53 7.88 13.07
N GLN A 55 13.80 8.27 12.98
CA GLN A 55 14.27 9.18 11.93
C GLN A 55 14.02 8.61 10.52
N LYS A 56 14.26 7.31 10.31
CA LYS A 56 13.96 6.67 9.03
C LYS A 56 12.46 6.66 8.71
N ILE A 57 11.62 6.48 9.72
CA ILE A 57 10.16 6.53 9.55
C ILE A 57 9.74 7.94 9.13
N ASP A 58 10.28 8.98 9.74
CA ASP A 58 9.96 10.38 9.40
C ASP A 58 10.35 10.70 7.93
N VAL A 59 11.53 10.25 7.49
CA VAL A 59 11.96 10.40 6.09
C VAL A 59 11.03 9.66 5.15
N LEU A 60 10.71 8.39 5.43
CA LEU A 60 9.80 7.59 4.60
C LEU A 60 8.39 8.19 4.52
N GLN A 61 7.91 8.80 5.60
CA GLN A 61 6.62 9.51 5.60
C GLN A 61 6.66 10.74 4.69
N SER A 62 7.74 11.51 4.72
CA SER A 62 7.95 12.65 3.83
C SER A 62 7.97 12.23 2.37
N ASP A 63 8.76 11.20 2.03
CA ASP A 63 8.86 10.67 0.67
C ASP A 63 7.51 10.13 0.17
N MET A 64 6.73 9.49 1.05
CA MET A 64 5.39 9.00 0.71
C MET A 64 4.40 10.13 0.43
N ILE A 65 4.51 11.25 1.14
CA ILE A 65 3.68 12.45 0.88
C ILE A 65 4.03 13.03 -0.50
N GLU A 66 5.31 13.17 -0.80
CA GLU A 66 5.80 13.69 -2.08
C GLU A 66 5.33 12.81 -3.25
N LEU A 67 5.52 11.49 -3.15
CA LEU A 67 5.03 10.52 -4.14
C LEU A 67 3.52 10.59 -4.35
N LYS A 68 2.73 10.78 -3.29
CA LYS A 68 1.27 10.96 -3.41
C LYS A 68 0.91 12.23 -4.16
N GLN A 69 1.64 13.33 -3.92
CA GLN A 69 1.42 14.60 -4.63
C GLN A 69 1.77 14.47 -6.11
N GLU A 70 2.92 13.91 -6.45
CA GLU A 70 3.32 13.67 -7.83
C GLU A 70 2.33 12.76 -8.57
N THR A 71 1.89 11.69 -7.90
CA THR A 71 0.88 10.78 -8.46
C THR A 71 -0.45 11.50 -8.71
N ALA A 72 -0.88 12.36 -7.78
CA ALA A 72 -2.10 13.13 -7.95
C ALA A 72 -2.02 14.12 -9.13
N ILE A 73 -0.90 14.82 -9.28
CA ILE A 73 -0.64 15.75 -10.40
C ILE A 73 -0.62 14.97 -11.73
N THR A 74 0.11 13.86 -11.79
CA THR A 74 0.20 13.02 -12.99
C THR A 74 -1.17 12.49 -13.39
N ASN A 75 -1.96 12.01 -12.44
CA ASN A 75 -3.32 11.53 -12.69
C ASN A 75 -4.25 12.67 -13.19
N ALA A 76 -4.11 13.88 -12.65
CA ALA A 76 -4.86 15.03 -13.11
C ALA A 76 -4.50 15.42 -14.55
N LEU A 77 -3.22 15.44 -14.90
CA LEU A 77 -2.73 15.69 -16.25
C LEU A 77 -3.21 14.64 -17.26
N ILE A 78 -3.12 13.36 -16.89
CA ILE A 78 -3.63 12.26 -17.73
C ILE A 78 -5.13 12.41 -17.98
N LYS A 79 -5.92 12.72 -16.93
CA LYS A 79 -7.37 12.93 -17.06
C LYS A 79 -7.68 14.14 -17.94
N ALA A 80 -6.98 15.25 -17.76
CA ALA A 80 -7.16 16.45 -18.60
C ALA A 80 -6.81 16.14 -20.06
N SER A 81 -5.73 15.42 -20.33
CA SER A 81 -5.36 14.98 -21.67
C SER A 81 -6.43 14.08 -22.31
N LYS A 82 -6.94 13.12 -21.56
CA LYS A 82 -8.03 12.22 -21.98
C LYS A 82 -9.33 12.99 -22.32
N ASP A 83 -9.59 14.12 -21.68
CA ASP A 83 -10.78 14.95 -21.97
C ASP A 83 -10.68 15.74 -23.28
N LEU A 84 -9.48 15.89 -23.85
CA LEU A 84 -9.25 16.54 -25.15
C LEU A 84 -9.45 15.60 -26.35
N GLU A 85 -9.59 14.30 -26.11
CA GLU A 85 -9.74 13.31 -27.17
C GLU A 85 -11.20 13.17 -27.63
N ASP A 86 -11.39 12.98 -28.96
CA ASP A 86 -12.69 12.73 -29.59
C ASP A 86 -13.07 11.23 -29.53
N ILE A 87 -12.72 10.59 -28.40
CA ILE A 87 -13.02 9.19 -28.11
C ILE A 87 -13.47 9.06 -26.66
N GLY A 88 -14.45 8.20 -26.39
CA GLY A 88 -14.84 7.84 -25.04
C GLY A 88 -13.72 7.06 -24.35
N ILE A 89 -13.31 7.50 -23.15
CA ILE A 89 -12.31 6.79 -22.33
C ILE A 89 -12.92 6.52 -20.98
N PHE A 90 -12.67 5.34 -20.45
CA PHE A 90 -13.17 4.93 -19.13
C PHE A 90 -12.15 4.11 -18.36
N ASP A 91 -12.29 4.13 -17.05
CA ASP A 91 -11.59 3.23 -16.13
C ASP A 91 -12.63 2.39 -15.36
N ALA A 92 -12.30 1.14 -15.09
CA ALA A 92 -13.12 0.23 -14.29
C ALA A 92 -12.27 -0.42 -13.19
N ASN A 93 -12.90 -0.78 -12.07
CA ASN A 93 -12.23 -1.53 -11.02
C ASN A 93 -12.03 -3.00 -11.41
N HIS A 94 -11.40 -3.78 -10.52
CA HIS A 94 -11.15 -5.22 -10.72
C HIS A 94 -12.43 -6.07 -10.87
N ARG A 95 -13.61 -5.52 -10.52
CA ARG A 95 -14.93 -6.17 -10.72
C ARG A 95 -15.58 -5.77 -12.04
N GLY A 96 -14.93 -4.90 -12.83
CA GLY A 96 -15.48 -4.39 -14.08
C GLY A 96 -16.53 -3.29 -13.89
N GLU A 97 -16.64 -2.70 -12.71
CA GLU A 97 -17.52 -1.54 -12.47
C GLU A 97 -16.81 -0.27 -12.90
N ILE A 98 -17.45 0.55 -13.74
CA ILE A 98 -16.87 1.80 -14.23
C ILE A 98 -16.70 2.78 -13.06
N THR A 99 -15.48 3.26 -12.90
CA THR A 99 -15.09 4.18 -11.82
C THR A 99 -14.83 5.59 -12.33
N TRP A 100 -14.51 5.73 -13.61
CA TRP A 100 -14.27 7.02 -14.25
C TRP A 100 -14.57 6.97 -15.75
N VAL A 101 -15.03 8.09 -16.30
CA VAL A 101 -15.21 8.31 -17.74
C VAL A 101 -14.80 9.74 -18.09
N ASN A 102 -14.37 9.97 -19.34
CA ASN A 102 -14.04 11.29 -19.81
C ASN A 102 -15.30 12.09 -20.21
N SER A 103 -15.14 13.40 -20.36
CA SER A 103 -16.24 14.32 -20.71
C SER A 103 -16.78 14.10 -22.11
N TYR A 104 -15.98 13.59 -23.04
CA TYR A 104 -16.42 13.27 -24.40
C TYR A 104 -17.55 12.22 -24.37
N LEU A 105 -17.33 11.12 -23.67
CA LEU A 105 -18.33 10.04 -23.57
C LEU A 105 -19.64 10.54 -22.96
N LEU A 106 -19.56 11.31 -21.88
CA LEU A 106 -20.71 11.90 -21.20
C LEU A 106 -21.51 12.83 -22.13
N ARG A 107 -20.81 13.70 -22.89
CA ARG A 107 -21.47 14.57 -23.87
C ARG A 107 -22.17 13.79 -24.98
N LYS A 108 -21.54 12.73 -25.47
CA LYS A 108 -22.12 11.90 -26.55
C LYS A 108 -23.36 11.14 -26.10
N LEU A 109 -23.34 10.60 -24.87
CA LEU A 109 -24.50 9.93 -24.26
C LEU A 109 -25.55 10.95 -23.77
N GLY A 110 -25.17 12.22 -23.58
CA GLY A 110 -26.03 13.26 -23.03
C GLY A 110 -26.36 13.08 -21.54
N VAL A 111 -25.48 12.45 -20.77
CA VAL A 111 -25.70 12.11 -19.36
C VAL A 111 -24.71 12.84 -18.46
N GLN A 112 -25.08 12.97 -17.17
CA GLN A 112 -24.17 13.46 -16.15
C GLN A 112 -23.27 12.34 -15.65
N ARG A 113 -22.09 12.68 -15.14
CA ARG A 113 -21.10 11.71 -14.63
C ARG A 113 -21.67 10.87 -13.48
N GLU A 114 -22.34 11.55 -12.56
CA GLU A 114 -22.96 10.95 -11.39
C GLU A 114 -24.01 9.90 -11.74
N ASP A 115 -24.82 10.18 -12.78
CA ASP A 115 -25.83 9.27 -13.27
C ASP A 115 -25.21 8.08 -13.99
N PHE A 116 -24.17 8.31 -14.82
CA PHE A 116 -23.50 7.24 -15.54
C PHE A 116 -22.77 6.27 -14.58
N LEU A 117 -22.11 6.78 -13.54
CA LEU A 117 -21.43 5.95 -12.55
C LEU A 117 -22.40 5.28 -11.56
N LYS A 118 -23.55 5.93 -11.25
CA LYS A 118 -24.57 5.40 -10.36
C LYS A 118 -25.40 4.30 -11.02
N TYR A 119 -25.84 4.54 -12.25
CA TYR A 119 -26.52 3.56 -13.07
C TYR A 119 -25.47 2.70 -13.75
N ARG A 120 -25.69 1.39 -13.77
CA ARG A 120 -24.75 0.50 -14.46
C ARG A 120 -24.67 0.92 -15.92
N TRP A 121 -23.48 1.07 -16.47
CA TRP A 121 -23.26 1.41 -17.87
C TRP A 121 -24.05 0.49 -18.82
N THR A 122 -24.34 -0.74 -18.38
CA THR A 122 -25.18 -1.71 -19.08
C THR A 122 -26.63 -1.26 -19.23
N ASP A 123 -27.11 -0.26 -18.46
CA ASP A 123 -28.46 0.26 -18.59
C ASP A 123 -28.63 1.11 -19.87
N TYR A 124 -27.52 1.60 -20.41
CA TYR A 124 -27.50 2.30 -21.68
C TYR A 124 -27.36 1.38 -22.89
N LEU A 125 -27.15 0.06 -22.68
CA LEU A 125 -27.14 -0.92 -23.77
C LEU A 125 -28.51 -1.12 -24.36
N GLU A 126 -28.55 -1.41 -25.67
CA GLU A 126 -29.73 -1.86 -26.36
C GLU A 126 -30.28 -3.14 -25.67
N LYS A 127 -31.61 -3.21 -25.51
CA LYS A 127 -32.25 -4.14 -24.60
C LYS A 127 -32.01 -5.62 -24.95
N HIS A 128 -31.95 -5.95 -26.25
CA HIS A 128 -31.74 -7.33 -26.70
C HIS A 128 -30.28 -7.80 -26.58
N SER A 129 -29.32 -6.86 -26.64
CA SER A 129 -27.90 -7.18 -26.52
C SER A 129 -27.38 -7.14 -25.08
N ARG A 130 -28.13 -6.53 -24.15
CA ARG A 130 -27.70 -6.24 -22.77
C ARG A 130 -27.18 -7.47 -22.03
N ASP A 131 -27.94 -8.56 -22.03
CA ASP A 131 -27.57 -9.77 -21.28
C ASP A 131 -26.34 -10.43 -21.87
N ALA A 132 -26.26 -10.52 -23.20
CA ALA A 132 -25.11 -11.10 -23.88
C ALA A 132 -23.82 -10.26 -23.64
N VAL A 133 -23.91 -8.95 -23.78
CA VAL A 133 -22.78 -8.04 -23.55
C VAL A 133 -22.35 -8.08 -22.09
N THR A 134 -23.28 -8.09 -21.16
CA THR A 134 -22.98 -8.19 -19.73
C THR A 134 -22.30 -9.52 -19.39
N HIS A 135 -22.71 -10.61 -20.03
CA HIS A 135 -22.10 -11.92 -19.83
C HIS A 135 -20.66 -11.94 -20.34
N ILE A 136 -20.44 -11.50 -21.59
CA ILE A 136 -19.10 -11.40 -22.20
C ILE A 136 -18.16 -10.53 -21.35
N TRP A 137 -18.66 -9.37 -20.90
CA TRP A 137 -17.88 -8.47 -20.03
C TRP A 137 -17.45 -9.17 -18.74
N LYS A 138 -18.36 -9.81 -18.03
CA LYS A 138 -18.06 -10.53 -16.78
C LYS A 138 -17.11 -11.68 -16.99
N GLU A 139 -17.30 -12.48 -18.03
CA GLU A 139 -16.40 -13.58 -18.38
C GLU A 139 -14.99 -13.10 -18.63
N LYS A 140 -14.82 -12.03 -19.43
CA LYS A 140 -13.54 -11.44 -19.74
C LYS A 140 -12.85 -10.84 -18.52
N VAL A 141 -13.59 -10.18 -17.64
CA VAL A 141 -13.08 -9.66 -16.36
C VAL A 141 -12.63 -10.81 -15.45
N MET A 142 -13.41 -11.88 -15.35
CA MET A 142 -13.01 -13.05 -14.54
C MET A 142 -11.77 -13.77 -15.05
N ASN A 143 -11.58 -13.79 -16.37
CA ASN A 143 -10.39 -14.40 -17.00
C ASN A 143 -9.19 -13.45 -17.12
N GLU A 144 -9.33 -12.20 -16.64
CA GLU A 144 -8.30 -11.17 -16.74
C GLU A 144 -7.88 -10.85 -18.18
N ASP A 145 -8.79 -11.07 -19.12
CA ASP A 145 -8.57 -10.93 -20.55
C ASP A 145 -8.74 -9.48 -21.03
N LYS A 146 -8.14 -9.18 -22.18
CA LYS A 146 -8.50 -8.02 -23.01
C LYS A 146 -9.95 -8.16 -23.46
N ILE A 147 -10.69 -7.06 -23.38
CA ILE A 147 -12.10 -6.99 -23.77
C ILE A 147 -12.23 -6.27 -25.10
N TYR A 148 -12.98 -6.86 -26.03
CA TYR A 148 -13.41 -6.23 -27.27
C TYR A 148 -14.89 -6.59 -27.49
N ILE A 149 -15.74 -5.56 -27.58
CA ILE A 149 -17.19 -5.73 -27.75
C ILE A 149 -17.68 -4.66 -28.73
N GLU A 150 -18.45 -5.09 -29.71
CA GLU A 150 -19.26 -4.19 -30.53
C GLU A 150 -20.72 -4.33 -30.13
N THR A 151 -21.40 -3.20 -29.89
CA THR A 151 -22.76 -3.19 -29.38
C THR A 151 -23.45 -1.88 -29.66
N MET A 152 -24.71 -1.77 -29.27
CA MET A 152 -25.52 -0.56 -29.42
C MET A 152 -25.82 0.04 -28.04
N PHE A 153 -25.68 1.37 -27.98
CA PHE A 153 -26.03 2.17 -26.82
C PHE A 153 -27.21 3.09 -27.16
N TYR A 154 -28.01 3.39 -26.17
CA TYR A 154 -28.96 4.49 -26.22
C TYR A 154 -28.36 5.73 -25.57
N ASP A 155 -28.52 6.89 -26.26
CA ASP A 155 -28.32 8.17 -25.60
C ASP A 155 -29.55 8.48 -24.69
N LYS A 156 -29.50 9.58 -23.96
CA LYS A 156 -30.61 10.02 -23.10
C LYS A 156 -31.93 10.29 -23.86
N ASN A 157 -31.85 10.52 -25.18
CA ASN A 157 -33.02 10.79 -26.03
C ASN A 157 -33.57 9.52 -26.67
N GLY A 158 -32.94 8.35 -26.41
CA GLY A 158 -33.29 7.07 -27.01
C GLY A 158 -32.70 6.86 -28.40
N THR A 159 -31.75 7.69 -28.84
CA THR A 159 -31.05 7.50 -30.13
C THR A 159 -30.07 6.34 -30.01
N ILE A 160 -30.12 5.43 -30.98
CA ILE A 160 -29.21 4.28 -31.03
C ILE A 160 -27.87 4.72 -31.63
N MET A 161 -26.80 4.35 -30.98
CA MET A 161 -25.43 4.53 -31.42
C MET A 161 -24.69 3.19 -31.44
N ASN A 162 -24.06 2.87 -32.57
CA ASN A 162 -23.16 1.72 -32.63
C ASN A 162 -21.84 2.09 -31.95
N VAL A 163 -21.36 1.25 -31.08
CA VAL A 163 -20.13 1.51 -30.34
C VAL A 163 -19.22 0.29 -30.32
N SER A 164 -17.92 0.54 -30.41
CA SER A 164 -16.87 -0.44 -30.19
C SER A 164 -16.22 -0.13 -28.85
N ILE A 165 -16.21 -1.09 -27.96
CA ILE A 165 -15.59 -1.03 -26.62
C ILE A 165 -14.32 -1.87 -26.64
N THR A 166 -13.20 -1.27 -26.26
CA THR A 166 -11.94 -1.99 -26.04
C THR A 166 -11.45 -1.68 -24.64
N ALA A 167 -11.13 -2.70 -23.84
CA ALA A 167 -10.55 -2.51 -22.52
C ALA A 167 -9.37 -3.45 -22.29
N HIS A 168 -8.39 -2.97 -21.58
CA HIS A 168 -7.17 -3.71 -21.20
C HIS A 168 -7.06 -3.80 -19.69
N PRO A 169 -6.67 -4.96 -19.14
CA PRO A 169 -6.40 -5.08 -17.73
C PRO A 169 -5.20 -4.22 -17.33
N VAL A 170 -5.31 -3.53 -16.20
CA VAL A 170 -4.23 -2.78 -15.57
C VAL A 170 -3.56 -3.69 -14.54
N ASN A 171 -2.40 -4.22 -14.89
CA ASN A 171 -1.66 -5.17 -14.06
C ASN A 171 -0.43 -4.49 -13.44
N VAL A 172 -0.25 -4.67 -12.13
CA VAL A 172 0.93 -4.24 -11.40
C VAL A 172 1.40 -5.41 -10.53
N ASN A 173 2.63 -5.88 -10.73
CA ASN A 173 3.20 -7.01 -10.00
C ASN A 173 2.34 -8.29 -10.03
N ASN A 174 1.75 -8.61 -11.18
CA ASN A 174 0.83 -9.74 -11.40
C ASN A 174 -0.49 -9.66 -10.59
N VAL A 175 -0.88 -8.46 -10.18
CA VAL A 175 -2.18 -8.19 -9.55
C VAL A 175 -2.98 -7.26 -10.47
N ILE A 176 -4.20 -7.65 -10.83
CA ILE A 176 -5.11 -6.81 -11.61
C ILE A 176 -5.78 -5.79 -10.69
N PHE A 177 -5.52 -4.51 -10.94
CA PHE A 177 -6.13 -3.40 -10.22
C PHE A 177 -7.45 -2.94 -10.84
N GLY A 178 -7.64 -3.24 -12.13
CA GLY A 178 -8.82 -2.82 -12.86
C GLY A 178 -8.61 -2.89 -14.37
N TYR A 179 -9.39 -2.11 -15.10
CA TYR A 179 -9.36 -2.00 -16.54
C TYR A 179 -9.35 -0.55 -16.96
N THR A 180 -8.62 -0.25 -18.03
CA THR A 180 -8.75 1.04 -18.74
C THR A 180 -9.16 0.76 -20.17
N GLY A 181 -10.04 1.57 -20.73
CA GLY A 181 -10.59 1.27 -22.05
C GLY A 181 -11.08 2.48 -22.81
N THR A 182 -11.42 2.23 -24.05
CA THR A 182 -12.00 3.20 -24.97
C THR A 182 -13.35 2.74 -25.44
N MET A 183 -14.21 3.72 -25.72
CA MET A 183 -15.52 3.52 -26.35
C MET A 183 -15.61 4.44 -27.56
N LYS A 184 -15.59 3.85 -28.74
CA LYS A 184 -15.63 4.57 -30.02
C LYS A 184 -17.03 4.40 -30.62
N ILE A 185 -17.63 5.53 -31.05
CA ILE A 185 -18.85 5.51 -31.85
C ILE A 185 -18.45 5.11 -33.27
N ILE A 186 -19.15 4.09 -33.82
CA ILE A 186 -18.97 3.57 -35.17
C ILE A 186 -20.13 4.13 -35.99
N GLU A 187 -19.83 4.75 -37.12
CA GLU A 187 -20.82 5.23 -38.11
C GLU A 187 -21.37 4.06 -38.92
#